data_d498f9b19b8a7276b8db79d1cf41a267
#
_entry.id   d498f9b19b8a7276b8db79d1cf41a267
#
_cell.length_a   1.000
_cell.length_b   1.000
_cell.length_c   1.000
_cell.angle_alpha   90.00
_cell.angle_beta   90.00
_cell.angle_gamma   90.00
#
_symmetry.space_group_name_H-M   'P 1'
#
loop_
_entity.id
_entity.type
_entity.pdbx_description
1 polymer ?
#
loop_
_entity_poly.entity_id
_entity_poly.type
_entity_poly.pdbx_seq_one_letter_code
_entity_poly.pdbx_strand_id
1 'polypeptide(L)'
;DLVCGGLTDLYRRLYDEGLVNPEFSGDYASTRTACAILFTGESTRPRQVAELVRQEIARLRRDGVDPELFTLVKNEMYGELLAILEGVENAAAQMTTAFLKGSTLEEQIATLAALTPADADEALRTMMLPENEAYVQIDPSGEAPGGEDAAE
;
A
#
# COMPACT_ATOMS: atom_id res chain seq x y z
N ASP A 1 -4.10 -0.17 1.92
CA ASP A 1 -5.26 0.60 1.42
C ASP A 1 -5.85 1.54 2.48
N LEU A 2 -6.11 1.10 3.75
CA LEU A 2 -6.74 1.94 4.79
C LEU A 2 -5.93 3.16 5.24
N VAL A 3 -4.62 3.22 5.03
CA VAL A 3 -3.78 4.37 5.40
C VAL A 3 -3.74 5.41 4.28
N CYS A 4 -3.46 4.98 3.05
CA CYS A 4 -3.28 5.88 1.90
C CYS A 4 -3.72 5.26 0.57
N GLY A 5 -4.70 4.36 0.58
CA GLY A 5 -5.35 3.88 -0.64
C GLY A 5 -6.21 4.97 -1.29
N GLY A 6 -6.59 4.76 -2.55
CA GLY A 6 -7.32 5.75 -3.36
C GLY A 6 -8.64 6.26 -2.78
N LEU A 7 -9.23 5.51 -1.85
CA LEU A 7 -10.47 5.88 -1.16
C LEU A 7 -10.25 6.74 0.10
N THR A 8 -9.00 6.95 0.53
CA THR A 8 -8.69 7.67 1.77
C THR A 8 -8.61 9.18 1.57
N ASP A 9 -8.95 9.94 2.61
CA ASP A 9 -8.81 11.39 2.62
C ASP A 9 -7.35 11.82 2.53
N LEU A 10 -6.41 11.03 3.11
CA LEU A 10 -4.99 11.32 3.00
C LEU A 10 -4.54 11.26 1.54
N TYR A 11 -4.86 10.19 0.80
CA TYR A 11 -4.46 10.07 -0.60
C TYR A 11 -5.01 11.24 -1.44
N ARG A 12 -6.30 11.56 -1.28
CA ARG A 12 -6.94 12.67 -1.97
C ARG A 12 -6.20 13.98 -1.70
N ARG A 13 -5.91 14.26 -0.44
CA ARG A 13 -5.17 15.45 -0.05
C ARG A 13 -3.76 15.50 -0.65
N LEU A 14 -3.01 14.40 -0.58
CA LEU A 14 -1.66 14.30 -1.17
C LEU A 14 -1.68 14.58 -2.68
N TYR A 15 -2.68 14.05 -3.36
CA TYR A 15 -2.87 14.22 -4.80
C TYR A 15 -3.30 15.65 -5.16
N ASP A 16 -4.30 16.20 -4.49
CA ASP A 16 -4.84 17.54 -4.74
C ASP A 16 -3.80 18.64 -4.45
N GLU A 17 -2.95 18.44 -3.44
CA GLU A 17 -1.82 19.34 -3.12
C GLU A 17 -0.61 19.16 -4.06
N GLY A 18 -0.67 18.22 -5.01
CA GLY A 18 0.41 17.91 -5.94
C GLY A 18 1.68 17.37 -5.24
N LEU A 19 1.50 16.72 -4.09
CA LEU A 19 2.58 16.12 -3.33
C LEU A 19 3.00 14.76 -3.86
N VAL A 20 2.07 14.04 -4.49
CA VAL A 20 2.28 12.73 -5.09
C VAL A 20 1.67 12.66 -6.48
N ASN A 21 2.15 11.73 -7.30
CA ASN A 21 1.55 11.37 -8.57
C ASN A 21 0.57 10.16 -8.40
N PRO A 22 -0.18 9.77 -9.45
CA PRO A 22 -1.10 8.63 -9.37
C PRO A 22 -0.45 7.28 -9.10
N GLU A 23 0.88 7.18 -9.21
CA GLU A 23 1.63 5.94 -8.96
C GLU A 23 1.97 5.75 -7.48
N PHE A 24 1.68 6.75 -6.64
CA PHE A 24 1.87 6.61 -5.19
C PHE A 24 0.93 5.53 -4.64
N SER A 25 1.51 4.53 -4.02
CA SER A 25 0.77 3.36 -3.53
C SER A 25 1.27 2.86 -2.19
N GLY A 26 0.42 2.08 -1.53
CA GLY A 26 0.79 1.26 -0.39
C GLY A 26 0.76 -0.21 -0.77
N ASP A 27 1.90 -0.89 -0.59
CA ASP A 27 2.07 -2.30 -0.92
C ASP A 27 2.37 -3.15 0.31
N TYR A 28 2.10 -4.43 0.21
CA TYR A 28 2.39 -5.42 1.22
C TYR A 28 3.35 -6.48 0.69
N ALA A 29 4.57 -6.49 1.23
CA ALA A 29 5.56 -7.52 0.94
C ALA A 29 5.61 -8.54 2.08
N SER A 30 5.48 -9.82 1.79
CA SER A 30 5.54 -10.88 2.79
C SER A 30 6.35 -12.08 2.32
N THR A 31 7.09 -12.63 3.26
CA THR A 31 7.76 -13.94 3.16
C THR A 31 7.25 -14.86 4.25
N ARG A 32 7.79 -16.06 4.38
CA ARG A 32 7.42 -16.98 5.47
C ARG A 32 7.78 -16.49 6.87
N THR A 33 8.73 -15.56 6.98
CA THR A 33 9.32 -15.15 8.27
C THR A 33 9.31 -13.65 8.51
N ALA A 34 8.94 -12.86 7.50
CA ALA A 34 8.93 -11.41 7.59
C ALA A 34 7.81 -10.81 6.74
N CYS A 35 7.33 -9.65 7.16
CA CYS A 35 6.42 -8.83 6.37
C CYS A 35 6.82 -7.36 6.47
N ALA A 36 6.51 -6.60 5.44
CA ALA A 36 6.67 -5.15 5.41
C ALA A 36 5.48 -4.50 4.71
N ILE A 37 5.11 -3.32 5.17
CA ILE A 37 4.20 -2.44 4.47
C ILE A 37 5.05 -1.33 3.87
N LEU A 38 4.91 -1.11 2.57
CA LEU A 38 5.71 -0.18 1.80
C LEU A 38 4.79 0.94 1.30
N PHE A 39 5.21 2.18 1.47
CA PHE A 39 4.58 3.33 0.81
C PHE A 39 5.61 3.87 -0.17
N THR A 40 5.28 3.80 -1.46
CA THR A 40 6.21 4.12 -2.55
C THR A 40 5.59 5.12 -3.52
N GLY A 41 6.41 5.95 -4.12
CA GLY A 41 5.98 6.91 -5.13
C GLY A 41 6.98 8.02 -5.34
N GLU A 42 6.68 8.90 -6.28
CA GLU A 42 7.47 10.08 -6.58
C GLU A 42 6.85 11.33 -5.97
N SER A 43 7.70 12.22 -5.47
CA SER A 43 7.26 13.47 -4.87
C SER A 43 8.32 14.55 -5.01
N THR A 44 7.89 15.78 -5.20
CA THR A 44 8.76 16.97 -5.10
C THR A 44 9.10 17.34 -3.65
N ARG A 45 8.35 16.78 -2.68
CA ARG A 45 8.51 17.01 -1.24
C ARG A 45 8.39 15.69 -0.44
N PRO A 46 9.29 14.71 -0.69
CA PRO A 46 9.13 13.35 -0.18
C PRO A 46 9.11 13.27 1.36
N ARG A 47 9.87 14.13 2.06
CA ARG A 47 9.84 14.18 3.52
C ARG A 47 8.51 14.66 4.09
N GLN A 48 7.85 15.58 3.40
CA GLN A 48 6.51 16.04 3.79
C GLN A 48 5.47 14.93 3.62
N VAL A 49 5.54 14.18 2.53
CA VAL A 49 4.66 13.02 2.30
C VAL A 49 4.86 11.97 3.40
N ALA A 50 6.11 11.61 3.70
CA ALA A 50 6.41 10.65 4.76
C ALA A 50 5.85 11.09 6.12
N GLU A 51 5.98 12.38 6.45
CA GLU A 51 5.43 12.91 7.70
C GLU A 51 3.91 12.87 7.75
N LEU A 52 3.22 13.17 6.66
CA LEU A 52 1.76 13.07 6.57
C LEU A 52 1.27 11.61 6.70
N VAL A 53 1.99 10.65 6.10
CA VAL A 53 1.71 9.22 6.27
C VAL A 53 1.88 8.80 7.74
N ARG A 54 2.97 9.22 8.41
CA ARG A 54 3.19 8.95 9.84
C ARG A 54 2.06 9.50 10.72
N GLN A 55 1.64 10.74 10.46
CA GLN A 55 0.56 11.38 11.19
C GLN A 55 -0.75 10.61 11.02
N GLU A 56 -1.04 10.14 9.82
CA GLU A 56 -2.24 9.35 9.55
C GLU A 56 -2.18 7.99 10.25
N ILE A 57 -1.04 7.30 10.20
CA ILE A 57 -0.84 6.04 10.94
C ILE A 57 -1.06 6.27 12.45
N ALA A 58 -0.48 7.35 13.00
CA ALA A 58 -0.64 7.69 14.41
C ALA A 58 -2.11 8.02 14.76
N ARG A 59 -2.83 8.69 13.86
CA ARG A 59 -4.26 8.96 14.00
C ARG A 59 -5.07 7.67 14.03
N LEU A 60 -4.88 6.80 13.03
CA LEU A 60 -5.59 5.53 12.95
C LEU A 60 -5.31 4.61 14.15
N ARG A 61 -4.07 4.59 14.64
CA ARG A 61 -3.71 3.82 15.84
C ARG A 61 -4.40 4.33 17.12
N ARG A 62 -4.68 5.62 17.21
CA ARG A 62 -5.35 6.25 18.36
C ARG A 62 -6.87 6.15 18.26
N ASP A 63 -7.42 6.46 17.09
CA ASP A 63 -8.85 6.68 16.88
C ASP A 63 -9.56 5.44 16.30
N GLY A 64 -8.80 4.50 15.74
CA GLY A 64 -9.31 3.35 14.99
C GLY A 64 -9.61 3.66 13.53
N VAL A 65 -9.90 2.60 12.77
CA VAL A 65 -10.33 2.72 11.37
C VAL A 65 -11.81 3.05 11.29
N ASP A 66 -12.19 3.85 10.30
CA ASP A 66 -13.59 4.09 9.99
C ASP A 66 -14.24 2.80 9.44
N PRO A 67 -15.32 2.29 10.07
CA PRO A 67 -15.99 1.07 9.64
C PRO A 67 -16.60 1.16 8.22
N GLU A 68 -17.04 2.36 7.79
CA GLU A 68 -17.57 2.56 6.45
C GLU A 68 -16.44 2.47 5.41
N LEU A 69 -15.34 3.19 5.63
CA LEU A 69 -14.15 3.10 4.80
C LEU A 69 -13.59 1.67 4.76
N PHE A 70 -13.53 0.99 5.91
CA PHE A 70 -13.10 -0.41 5.97
C PHE A 70 -13.95 -1.30 5.05
N THR A 71 -15.28 -1.11 5.08
CA THR A 71 -16.20 -1.89 4.24
C THR A 71 -15.97 -1.61 2.75
N LEU A 72 -15.74 -0.36 2.38
CA LEU A 72 -15.46 0.04 0.99
C LEU A 72 -14.16 -0.58 0.49
N VAL A 73 -13.07 -0.45 1.25
CA VAL A 73 -11.76 -1.03 0.92
C VAL A 73 -11.84 -2.57 0.84
N LYS A 74 -12.54 -3.20 1.76
CA LYS A 74 -12.76 -4.66 1.71
C LYS A 74 -13.49 -5.10 0.44
N ASN A 75 -14.51 -4.35 0.01
CA ASN A 75 -15.24 -4.63 -1.23
C ASN A 75 -14.38 -4.40 -2.47
N GLU A 76 -13.53 -3.36 -2.47
CA GLU A 76 -12.55 -3.11 -3.52
C GLU A 76 -11.60 -4.31 -3.67
N MET A 77 -11.00 -4.77 -2.57
CA MET A 77 -10.12 -5.95 -2.57
C MET A 77 -10.81 -7.21 -3.09
N TYR A 78 -12.10 -7.39 -2.78
CA TYR A 78 -12.89 -8.48 -3.35
C TYR A 78 -13.07 -8.33 -4.87
N GLY A 79 -13.37 -7.14 -5.34
CA GLY A 79 -13.50 -6.85 -6.77
C GLY A 79 -12.21 -7.13 -7.53
N GLU A 80 -11.09 -6.68 -7.01
CA GLU A 80 -9.77 -6.93 -7.58
C GLU A 80 -9.44 -8.43 -7.62
N LEU A 81 -9.69 -9.15 -6.53
CA LEU A 81 -9.48 -10.59 -6.48
C LEU A 81 -10.32 -11.33 -7.52
N LEU A 82 -11.60 -10.98 -7.66
CA LEU A 82 -12.48 -11.57 -8.68
C LEU A 82 -11.96 -11.28 -10.10
N ALA A 83 -11.55 -10.05 -10.38
CA ALA A 83 -11.00 -9.67 -11.68
C ALA A 83 -9.71 -10.46 -12.02
N ILE A 84 -8.84 -10.68 -11.04
CA ILE A 84 -7.65 -11.51 -11.22
C ILE A 84 -8.03 -12.97 -11.54
N LEU A 85 -9.06 -13.50 -10.89
CA LEU A 85 -9.49 -14.89 -11.04
C LEU A 85 -10.25 -15.18 -12.34
N GLU A 86 -10.72 -14.17 -13.07
CA GLU A 86 -11.32 -14.33 -14.40
C GLU A 86 -10.32 -14.86 -15.44
N GLY A 87 -9.02 -14.60 -15.26
CA GLY A 87 -7.95 -15.10 -16.12
C GLY A 87 -7.36 -16.42 -15.62
N VAL A 88 -7.38 -17.48 -16.41
CA VAL A 88 -6.84 -18.80 -16.02
C VAL A 88 -5.37 -18.73 -15.61
N GLU A 89 -4.54 -17.98 -16.33
CA GLU A 89 -3.12 -17.80 -16.03
C GLU A 89 -2.92 -17.04 -14.70
N ASN A 90 -3.69 -15.99 -14.49
CA ASN A 90 -3.64 -15.19 -13.26
C ASN A 90 -4.13 -16.02 -12.06
N ALA A 91 -5.21 -16.78 -12.22
CA ALA A 91 -5.71 -17.68 -11.19
C ALA A 91 -4.66 -18.74 -10.81
N ALA A 92 -4.01 -19.37 -11.80
CA ALA A 92 -2.94 -20.34 -11.57
C ALA A 92 -1.73 -19.70 -10.85
N ALA A 93 -1.34 -18.47 -11.21
CA ALA A 93 -0.27 -17.74 -10.54
C ALA A 93 -0.63 -17.42 -9.07
N GLN A 94 -1.87 -17.00 -8.80
CA GLN A 94 -2.35 -16.73 -7.44
C GLN A 94 -2.38 -18.01 -6.58
N MET A 95 -2.90 -19.11 -7.12
CA MET A 95 -2.91 -20.40 -6.44
C MET A 95 -1.48 -20.88 -6.11
N THR A 96 -0.57 -20.74 -7.06
CA THR A 96 0.86 -21.05 -6.86
C THR A 96 1.47 -20.20 -5.76
N THR A 97 1.22 -18.89 -5.78
CA THR A 97 1.72 -17.95 -4.77
C THR A 97 1.16 -18.28 -3.39
N ALA A 98 -0.13 -18.59 -3.28
CA ALA A 98 -0.76 -19.00 -2.04
C ALA A 98 -0.09 -20.27 -1.49
N PHE A 99 0.07 -21.29 -2.33
CA PHE A 99 0.73 -22.56 -1.95
C PHE A 99 2.16 -22.34 -1.45
N LEU A 100 2.96 -21.53 -2.15
CA LEU A 100 4.34 -21.22 -1.74
C LEU A 100 4.41 -20.46 -0.40
N LYS A 101 3.38 -19.71 -0.06
CA LYS A 101 3.22 -19.02 1.24
C LYS A 101 2.66 -19.94 2.34
N GLY A 102 2.26 -21.18 2.00
CA GLY A 102 1.73 -22.17 2.93
C GLY A 102 0.24 -22.01 3.23
N SER A 103 -0.53 -21.43 2.29
CA SER A 103 -1.99 -21.31 2.35
C SER A 103 -2.64 -21.75 1.03
N THR A 104 -3.95 -21.76 1.00
CA THR A 104 -4.72 -21.93 -0.25
C THR A 104 -5.43 -20.65 -0.63
N LEU A 105 -5.87 -20.55 -1.88
CA LEU A 105 -6.64 -19.42 -2.35
C LEU A 105 -7.98 -19.30 -1.61
N GLU A 106 -8.63 -20.44 -1.34
CA GLU A 106 -9.88 -20.52 -0.60
C GLU A 106 -9.71 -19.99 0.84
N GLU A 107 -8.61 -20.33 1.49
CA GLU A 107 -8.27 -19.80 2.82
C GLU A 107 -8.04 -18.29 2.80
N GLN A 108 -7.41 -17.77 1.76
CA GLN A 108 -7.21 -16.33 1.61
C GLN A 108 -8.54 -15.59 1.40
N ILE A 109 -9.42 -16.13 0.56
CA ILE A 109 -10.78 -15.59 0.35
C ILE A 109 -11.59 -15.65 1.65
N ALA A 110 -11.56 -16.77 2.34
CA ALA A 110 -12.27 -16.92 3.61
C ALA A 110 -11.74 -15.95 4.68
N THR A 111 -10.43 -15.76 4.73
CA THR A 111 -9.80 -14.78 5.63
C THR A 111 -10.26 -13.36 5.31
N LEU A 112 -10.20 -12.95 4.04
CA LEU A 112 -10.69 -11.64 3.61
C LEU A 112 -12.16 -11.46 3.99
N ALA A 113 -13.00 -12.49 3.78
CA ALA A 113 -14.40 -12.47 4.16
C ALA A 113 -14.62 -12.25 5.66
N ALA A 114 -13.79 -12.85 6.49
CA ALA A 114 -13.91 -12.79 7.94
C ALA A 114 -13.33 -11.52 8.58
N LEU A 115 -12.48 -10.76 7.87
CA LEU A 115 -11.84 -9.54 8.40
C LEU A 115 -12.87 -8.53 8.89
N THR A 116 -12.57 -7.95 10.06
CA THR A 116 -13.36 -6.92 10.74
C THR A 116 -12.53 -5.64 10.94
N PRO A 117 -13.16 -4.48 11.21
CA PRO A 117 -12.43 -3.26 11.59
C PRO A 117 -11.50 -3.46 12.79
N ALA A 118 -11.90 -4.31 13.75
CA ALA A 118 -11.08 -4.60 14.93
C ALA A 118 -9.77 -5.32 14.58
N ASP A 119 -9.78 -6.19 13.57
CA ASP A 119 -8.57 -6.86 13.08
C ASP A 119 -7.61 -5.84 12.43
N ALA A 120 -8.14 -4.86 11.69
CA ALA A 120 -7.36 -3.78 11.13
C ALA A 120 -6.74 -2.88 12.22
N ASP A 121 -7.50 -2.56 13.25
CA ASP A 121 -7.02 -1.79 14.41
C ASP A 121 -5.92 -2.53 15.16
N GLU A 122 -6.03 -3.84 15.31
CA GLU A 122 -5.00 -4.66 15.94
C GLU A 122 -3.73 -4.70 15.08
N ALA A 123 -3.87 -4.89 13.77
CA ALA A 123 -2.74 -4.86 12.85
C ALA A 123 -2.01 -3.51 12.87
N LEU A 124 -2.72 -2.39 12.87
CA LEU A 124 -2.13 -1.05 13.02
C LEU A 124 -1.34 -0.88 14.32
N ARG A 125 -1.87 -1.39 15.43
CA ARG A 125 -1.22 -1.29 16.74
C ARG A 125 0.01 -2.18 16.88
N THR A 126 0.02 -3.35 16.23
CA THR A 126 1.06 -4.36 16.42
C THR A 126 2.13 -4.32 15.35
N MET A 127 1.80 -3.94 14.12
CA MET A 127 2.72 -3.98 12.97
C MET A 127 3.29 -2.61 12.61
N MET A 128 2.49 -1.54 12.70
CA MET A 128 2.92 -0.20 12.29
C MET A 128 3.48 0.59 13.50
N LEU A 129 4.57 0.09 14.04
CA LEU A 129 5.26 0.72 15.17
C LEU A 129 6.32 1.71 14.67
N PRO A 130 6.44 2.91 15.27
CA PRO A 130 7.42 3.93 14.85
C PRO A 130 8.87 3.41 14.87
N GLU A 131 9.21 2.51 15.81
CA GLU A 131 10.53 1.90 15.92
C GLU A 131 10.86 0.90 14.81
N ASN A 132 9.87 0.44 14.06
CA ASN A 132 10.02 -0.49 12.93
C ASN A 132 10.00 0.22 11.56
N GLU A 133 10.04 1.54 11.55
CA GLU A 133 10.01 2.32 10.32
C GLU A 133 11.40 2.49 9.72
N ALA A 134 11.48 2.44 8.38
CA ALA A 134 12.63 2.87 7.61
C ALA A 134 12.17 3.85 6.52
N TYR A 135 12.92 4.93 6.34
CA TYR A 135 12.70 5.92 5.28
C TYR A 135 13.86 5.89 4.30
N VAL A 136 13.54 5.74 3.03
CA VAL A 136 14.51 5.79 1.93
C VAL A 136 14.08 6.86 0.93
N GLN A 137 15.01 7.71 0.53
CA GLN A 137 14.83 8.73 -0.50
C GLN A 137 15.93 8.56 -1.55
N ILE A 138 15.54 8.54 -2.81
CA ILE A 138 16.46 8.54 -3.95
C ILE A 138 16.26 9.87 -4.66
N ASP A 139 17.29 10.69 -4.64
CA ASP A 139 17.27 11.97 -5.35
C ASP A 139 17.76 11.76 -6.79
N PRO A 140 17.25 12.54 -7.77
CA PRO A 140 17.77 12.48 -9.13
C PRO A 140 19.26 12.83 -9.13
N SER A 141 20.06 12.07 -9.86
CA SER A 141 21.47 12.41 -10.07
C SER A 141 21.52 13.76 -10.77
N GLY A 142 22.33 14.69 -10.25
CA GLY A 142 22.45 16.07 -10.78
C GLY A 142 23.14 16.17 -12.15
N GLU A 143 23.35 15.08 -12.87
CA GLU A 143 23.73 15.12 -14.27
C GLU A 143 22.48 15.41 -15.11
N ALA A 144 22.36 16.64 -15.58
CA ALA A 144 21.45 16.94 -16.67
C ALA A 144 21.71 15.95 -17.83
N PRO A 145 20.67 15.44 -18.50
CA PRO A 145 20.86 14.62 -19.67
C PRO A 145 21.76 15.41 -20.62
N GLY A 146 22.94 14.84 -20.90
CA GLY A 146 23.95 15.48 -21.72
C GLY A 146 23.34 15.96 -23.01
N GLY A 147 23.41 17.27 -23.23
CA GLY A 147 23.13 17.84 -24.52
C GLY A 147 24.07 17.18 -25.51
N GLU A 148 23.54 16.31 -26.38
CA GLU A 148 24.25 15.88 -27.57
C GLU A 148 24.54 17.13 -28.37
N ASP A 149 25.82 17.41 -28.48
CA ASP A 149 26.40 18.47 -29.28
C ASP A 149 25.82 18.48 -30.69
N ALA A 150 25.14 19.54 -30.99
CA ALA A 150 25.05 20.02 -32.33
C ALA A 150 26.46 20.49 -32.75
N ALA A 151 27.21 19.65 -33.38
CA ALA A 151 28.45 20.03 -34.06
C ALA A 151 28.44 19.46 -35.46
N GLU A 152 28.35 20.43 -36.43
CA GLU A 152 28.80 20.46 -37.81
C GLU A 152 28.23 19.43 -38.78
#